data_49cf85c8f2c401f617d7d33cb7fba949
#
_entry.id   49cf85c8f2c401f617d7d33cb7fba949
#
_cell.length_a   1.000
_cell.length_b   1.000
_cell.length_c   1.000
_cell.angle_alpha   90.00
_cell.angle_beta   90.00
_cell.angle_gamma   90.00
#
_symmetry.space_group_name_H-M   'P 1'
#
loop_
_entity.id
_entity.type
_entity.pdbx_description
1 polymer ?
#
loop_
_entity_poly.entity_id
_entity_poly.type
_entity_poly.pdbx_seq_one_letter_code
_entity_poly.pdbx_strand_id
1 'polypeptide(L)'
;MIKPSEISMSCNEHSFDDFDFSECRFLYLLNFNPKSGSFEELPDMPMLSKLEIHLTNARDFSGLDKFPFLTELTVTNCRRLSSYDGIEKLDCLKYLFIENARKLCGHENAAYPKCLETLALINCGAMQSIDFISSMDRLTDFRFYGTDCLDGKLLPLTVHEPPLEFTSFSNKRYYSHKLYQVYELIGRTDLIEYSDRIKNMKPQQR
;
A
#
# COMPACT_ATOMS: atom_id res chain seq x y z
N MET A 1 -15.00 -27.91 -15.23
CA MET A 1 -14.50 -27.26 -14.01
C MET A 1 -14.79 -25.78 -14.14
N ILE A 2 -15.52 -25.19 -13.20
CA ILE A 2 -15.78 -23.73 -13.22
C ILE A 2 -14.45 -23.05 -12.95
N LYS A 3 -14.07 -22.10 -13.81
CA LYS A 3 -12.86 -21.29 -13.64
C LYS A 3 -13.26 -20.01 -12.91
N PRO A 4 -13.00 -19.88 -11.62
CA PRO A 4 -13.45 -18.71 -10.88
C PRO A 4 -12.63 -17.48 -11.28
N SER A 5 -13.30 -16.35 -11.45
CA SER A 5 -12.63 -15.05 -11.63
C SER A 5 -12.09 -14.49 -10.30
N GLU A 6 -12.60 -15.01 -9.19
CA GLU A 6 -12.23 -14.60 -7.83
C GLU A 6 -11.92 -15.84 -6.99
N ILE A 7 -10.77 -15.86 -6.36
CA ILE A 7 -10.32 -16.93 -5.47
C ILE A 7 -9.93 -16.33 -4.12
N SER A 8 -10.48 -16.94 -3.06
CA SER A 8 -10.09 -16.64 -1.69
C SER A 8 -9.63 -17.93 -1.03
N MET A 9 -8.41 -17.97 -0.54
CA MET A 9 -7.84 -19.18 0.05
C MET A 9 -6.91 -18.90 1.23
N SER A 10 -6.84 -19.88 2.13
CA SER A 10 -5.84 -19.96 3.17
C SER A 10 -4.75 -20.95 2.76
N CYS A 11 -3.50 -20.49 2.68
CA CYS A 11 -2.37 -21.35 2.32
C CYS A 11 -2.03 -22.40 3.40
N ASN A 12 -2.67 -22.33 4.57
CA ASN A 12 -2.56 -23.38 5.59
C ASN A 12 -3.54 -24.55 5.34
N GLU A 13 -4.60 -24.32 4.55
CA GLU A 13 -5.70 -25.28 4.35
C GLU A 13 -5.73 -25.83 2.92
N HIS A 14 -5.22 -25.05 1.96
CA HIS A 14 -5.28 -25.35 0.53
C HIS A 14 -3.91 -25.21 -0.13
N SER A 15 -3.69 -26.03 -1.15
CA SER A 15 -2.58 -25.88 -2.11
C SER A 15 -3.02 -25.06 -3.31
N PHE A 16 -2.06 -24.43 -4.00
CA PHE A 16 -2.34 -23.80 -5.28
C PHE A 16 -2.81 -24.81 -6.35
N ASP A 17 -2.40 -26.09 -6.22
CA ASP A 17 -2.84 -27.15 -7.13
C ASP A 17 -4.33 -27.49 -7.04
N ASP A 18 -5.02 -27.01 -6.00
CA ASP A 18 -6.46 -27.21 -5.81
C ASP A 18 -7.31 -26.33 -6.74
N PHE A 19 -6.70 -25.32 -7.39
CA PHE A 19 -7.42 -24.29 -8.14
C PHE A 19 -6.89 -24.12 -9.58
N ASP A 20 -7.78 -23.74 -10.50
CA ASP A 20 -7.42 -23.26 -11.83
C ASP A 20 -7.40 -21.73 -11.84
N PHE A 21 -6.21 -21.15 -11.93
CA PHE A 21 -6.00 -19.71 -11.90
C PHE A 21 -6.05 -19.02 -13.26
N SER A 22 -6.31 -19.74 -14.35
CA SER A 22 -6.20 -19.22 -15.72
C SER A 22 -7.12 -18.02 -16.03
N GLU A 23 -8.25 -17.90 -15.32
CA GLU A 23 -9.20 -16.79 -15.46
C GLU A 23 -9.30 -15.93 -14.18
N CYS A 24 -8.42 -16.17 -13.19
CA CYS A 24 -8.43 -15.45 -11.93
C CYS A 24 -8.06 -13.99 -12.15
N ARG A 25 -8.95 -13.09 -11.74
CA ARG A 25 -8.76 -11.63 -11.78
C ARG A 25 -8.52 -11.04 -10.41
N PHE A 26 -9.10 -11.65 -9.39
CA PHE A 26 -8.92 -11.28 -7.99
C PHE A 26 -8.48 -12.48 -7.17
N LEU A 27 -7.36 -12.34 -6.48
CA LEU A 27 -6.85 -13.32 -5.53
C LEU A 27 -6.74 -12.72 -4.14
N TYR A 28 -7.40 -13.34 -3.16
CA TYR A 28 -7.16 -13.11 -1.73
C TYR A 28 -6.42 -14.30 -1.13
N LEU A 29 -5.29 -14.02 -0.48
CA LEU A 29 -4.46 -15.02 0.20
C LEU A 29 -4.35 -14.73 1.68
N LEU A 30 -4.61 -15.74 2.50
CA LEU A 30 -4.33 -15.75 3.92
C LEU A 30 -3.14 -16.68 4.22
N ASN A 31 -2.19 -16.23 5.04
CA ASN A 31 -1.01 -17.00 5.46
C ASN A 31 -0.10 -17.46 4.29
N PHE A 32 0.14 -16.59 3.32
CA PHE A 32 1.11 -16.88 2.26
C PHE A 32 2.54 -16.71 2.79
N ASN A 33 3.23 -17.83 3.02
CA ASN A 33 4.56 -17.84 3.61
C ASN A 33 5.57 -18.53 2.67
N PRO A 34 5.99 -17.85 1.57
CA PRO A 34 6.92 -18.41 0.61
C PRO A 34 8.28 -18.76 1.24
N LYS A 35 8.87 -19.89 0.83
CA LYS A 35 10.18 -20.35 1.33
C LYS A 35 11.32 -19.44 0.85
N SER A 36 11.20 -18.91 -0.39
CA SER A 36 12.12 -17.92 -0.96
C SER A 36 12.08 -16.60 -0.20
N GLY A 37 10.93 -16.25 0.38
CA GLY A 37 10.64 -14.93 0.96
C GLY A 37 10.28 -13.89 -0.10
N SER A 38 9.89 -14.34 -1.31
CA SER A 38 9.41 -13.49 -2.41
C SER A 38 8.09 -14.01 -2.98
N PHE A 39 7.46 -13.25 -3.89
CA PHE A 39 6.20 -13.64 -4.52
C PHE A 39 6.39 -14.56 -5.75
N GLU A 40 7.62 -14.99 -6.05
CA GLU A 40 7.91 -15.91 -7.16
C GLU A 40 7.17 -17.25 -7.06
N GLU A 41 6.88 -17.70 -5.82
CA GLU A 41 6.17 -18.96 -5.56
C GLU A 41 4.65 -18.89 -5.85
N LEU A 42 4.10 -17.72 -6.17
CA LEU A 42 2.71 -17.63 -6.62
C LEU A 42 2.54 -18.35 -7.97
N PRO A 43 1.39 -18.98 -8.23
CA PRO A 43 1.10 -19.58 -9.53
C PRO A 43 0.98 -18.52 -10.64
N ASP A 44 1.01 -18.95 -11.89
CA ASP A 44 0.78 -18.07 -13.02
C ASP A 44 -0.72 -17.69 -13.11
N MET A 45 -0.97 -16.38 -13.16
CA MET A 45 -2.31 -15.80 -13.21
C MET A 45 -2.34 -14.69 -14.26
N PRO A 46 -2.48 -15.05 -15.55
CA PRO A 46 -2.31 -14.09 -16.64
C PRO A 46 -3.35 -12.96 -16.67
N MET A 47 -4.47 -13.14 -15.97
CA MET A 47 -5.56 -12.16 -15.92
C MET A 47 -5.64 -11.42 -14.59
N LEU A 48 -4.69 -11.65 -13.66
CA LEU A 48 -4.74 -11.07 -12.32
C LEU A 48 -4.65 -9.56 -12.37
N SER A 49 -5.67 -8.89 -11.85
CA SER A 49 -5.74 -7.42 -11.75
C SER A 49 -5.74 -6.92 -10.31
N LYS A 50 -6.15 -7.76 -9.36
CA LYS A 50 -6.19 -7.44 -7.93
C LYS A 50 -5.63 -8.57 -7.09
N LEU A 51 -4.68 -8.22 -6.20
CA LEU A 51 -4.05 -9.13 -5.26
C LEU A 51 -4.13 -8.59 -3.85
N GLU A 52 -4.74 -9.35 -2.95
CA GLU A 52 -4.77 -9.05 -1.52
C GLU A 52 -4.10 -10.19 -0.74
N ILE A 53 -3.10 -9.86 0.07
CA ILE A 53 -2.36 -10.82 0.87
C ILE A 53 -2.39 -10.39 2.34
N HIS A 54 -2.91 -11.27 3.18
CA HIS A 54 -2.95 -11.09 4.62
C HIS A 54 -2.07 -12.13 5.32
N LEU A 55 -1.13 -11.68 6.13
CA LEU A 55 -0.11 -12.49 6.79
C LEU A 55 0.87 -13.14 5.77
N THR A 56 1.99 -12.47 5.54
CA THR A 56 3.06 -13.00 4.70
C THR A 56 4.43 -12.78 5.35
N ASN A 57 5.38 -13.66 5.01
CA ASN A 57 6.79 -13.52 5.35
C ASN A 57 7.64 -13.00 4.18
N ALA A 58 7.04 -12.56 3.08
CA ALA A 58 7.75 -11.93 1.97
C ALA A 58 8.59 -10.74 2.45
N ARG A 59 9.76 -10.53 1.82
CA ARG A 59 10.75 -9.51 2.20
C ARG A 59 10.73 -8.31 1.27
N ASP A 60 10.29 -8.51 0.05
CA ASP A 60 10.22 -7.55 -1.06
C ASP A 60 9.06 -7.92 -1.99
N PHE A 61 8.96 -7.25 -3.14
CA PHE A 61 7.90 -7.46 -4.14
C PHE A 61 8.37 -8.27 -5.36
N SER A 62 9.54 -8.91 -5.30
CA SER A 62 10.07 -9.75 -6.38
C SER A 62 9.09 -10.87 -6.74
N GLY A 63 8.91 -11.11 -8.05
CA GLY A 63 8.01 -12.12 -8.58
C GLY A 63 6.58 -11.65 -8.84
N LEU A 64 6.23 -10.38 -8.52
CA LEU A 64 4.95 -9.81 -8.92
C LEU A 64 4.94 -9.30 -10.36
N ASP A 65 6.10 -9.10 -10.98
CA ASP A 65 6.28 -8.66 -12.37
C ASP A 65 5.70 -9.65 -13.40
N LYS A 66 5.42 -10.88 -13.00
CA LYS A 66 4.71 -11.86 -13.82
C LYS A 66 3.21 -11.60 -13.98
N PHE A 67 2.66 -10.61 -13.27
CA PHE A 67 1.25 -10.21 -13.36
C PHE A 67 1.09 -8.87 -14.09
N PRO A 68 1.12 -8.85 -15.43
CA PRO A 68 1.22 -7.62 -16.22
C PRO A 68 -0.01 -6.71 -16.13
N PHE A 69 -1.14 -7.25 -15.66
CA PHE A 69 -2.40 -6.50 -15.50
C PHE A 69 -2.70 -6.14 -14.04
N LEU A 70 -1.75 -6.33 -13.11
CA LEU A 70 -1.96 -6.02 -11.70
C LEU A 70 -2.10 -4.51 -11.50
N THR A 71 -3.32 -4.10 -11.12
CA THR A 71 -3.67 -2.69 -10.86
C THR A 71 -3.85 -2.38 -9.39
N GLU A 72 -4.19 -3.40 -8.58
CA GLU A 72 -4.42 -3.23 -7.15
C GLU A 72 -3.62 -4.27 -6.34
N LEU A 73 -2.81 -3.77 -5.41
CA LEU A 73 -2.04 -4.59 -4.48
C LEU A 73 -2.28 -4.16 -3.05
N THR A 74 -2.75 -5.11 -2.23
CA THR A 74 -2.89 -4.95 -0.79
C THR A 74 -2.04 -6.00 -0.08
N VAL A 75 -1.14 -5.57 0.81
CA VAL A 75 -0.31 -6.46 1.64
C VAL A 75 -0.43 -6.04 3.09
N THR A 76 -0.98 -6.92 3.92
CA THR A 76 -1.19 -6.61 5.33
C THR A 76 -0.51 -7.62 6.26
N ASN A 77 -0.09 -7.17 7.44
CA ASN A 77 0.61 -7.97 8.45
C ASN A 77 1.89 -8.66 7.91
N CYS A 78 2.67 -7.92 7.15
CA CYS A 78 3.90 -8.37 6.48
C CYS A 78 5.14 -8.00 7.31
N ARG A 79 5.35 -8.71 8.41
CA ARG A 79 6.39 -8.39 9.42
C ARG A 79 7.82 -8.49 8.91
N ARG A 80 8.06 -9.14 7.76
CA ARG A 80 9.39 -9.31 7.17
C ARG A 80 9.62 -8.41 5.97
N LEU A 81 8.59 -7.79 5.42
CA LEU A 81 8.70 -6.86 4.29
C LEU A 81 9.61 -5.69 4.70
N SER A 82 10.71 -5.52 4.00
CA SER A 82 11.78 -4.57 4.34
C SER A 82 12.34 -3.79 3.15
N SER A 83 11.99 -4.17 1.92
CA SER A 83 12.42 -3.53 0.68
C SER A 83 11.26 -3.33 -0.28
N TYR A 84 11.44 -2.37 -1.18
CA TYR A 84 10.56 -2.11 -2.32
C TYR A 84 11.00 -2.81 -3.62
N ASP A 85 12.06 -3.63 -3.57
CA ASP A 85 12.59 -4.33 -4.75
C ASP A 85 11.47 -5.10 -5.46
N GLY A 86 11.33 -4.89 -6.76
CA GLY A 86 10.29 -5.48 -7.61
C GLY A 86 9.06 -4.60 -7.82
N ILE A 87 8.83 -3.56 -6.98
CA ILE A 87 7.67 -2.66 -7.13
C ILE A 87 7.77 -1.83 -8.42
N GLU A 88 8.98 -1.49 -8.84
CA GLU A 88 9.29 -0.71 -10.02
C GLU A 88 8.87 -1.37 -11.34
N LYS A 89 8.60 -2.67 -11.30
CA LYS A 89 8.21 -3.47 -12.47
C LYS A 89 6.69 -3.58 -12.65
N LEU A 90 5.91 -3.02 -11.74
CA LEU A 90 4.45 -3.11 -11.75
C LEU A 90 3.84 -1.92 -12.53
N ASP A 91 4.11 -1.85 -13.82
CA ASP A 91 3.78 -0.70 -14.69
C ASP A 91 2.30 -0.30 -14.70
N CYS A 92 1.39 -1.22 -14.36
CA CYS A 92 -0.06 -0.97 -14.34
C CYS A 92 -0.61 -0.67 -12.94
N LEU A 93 0.24 -0.71 -11.88
CA LEU A 93 -0.23 -0.61 -10.51
C LEU A 93 -0.72 0.81 -10.18
N LYS A 94 -2.01 0.92 -9.86
CA LYS A 94 -2.69 2.17 -9.51
C LYS A 94 -2.93 2.32 -8.02
N TYR A 95 -3.12 1.22 -7.33
CA TYR A 95 -3.44 1.18 -5.90
C TYR A 95 -2.45 0.30 -5.16
N LEU A 96 -1.71 0.89 -4.21
CA LEU A 96 -0.81 0.18 -3.31
C LEU A 96 -1.19 0.46 -1.86
N PHE A 97 -1.59 -0.59 -1.15
CA PHE A 97 -1.89 -0.53 0.27
C PHE A 97 -0.99 -1.49 1.04
N ILE A 98 -0.19 -0.96 1.96
CA ILE A 98 0.70 -1.73 2.82
C ILE A 98 0.35 -1.41 4.27
N GLU A 99 0.07 -2.44 5.07
CA GLU A 99 -0.26 -2.27 6.47
C GLU A 99 0.57 -3.20 7.37
N ASN A 100 0.99 -2.68 8.52
CA ASN A 100 1.75 -3.42 9.54
C ASN A 100 3.09 -4.00 9.02
N ALA A 101 3.81 -3.21 8.20
CA ALA A 101 5.14 -3.52 7.66
C ALA A 101 6.22 -2.68 8.36
N ARG A 102 6.42 -2.86 9.66
CA ARG A 102 7.29 -1.99 10.48
C ARG A 102 8.77 -2.01 10.10
N LYS A 103 9.22 -3.00 9.31
CA LYS A 103 10.60 -3.09 8.81
C LYS A 103 10.78 -2.46 7.43
N LEU A 104 9.68 -2.13 6.75
CA LEU A 104 9.74 -1.49 5.44
C LEU A 104 10.32 -0.09 5.58
N CYS A 105 11.39 0.17 4.88
CA CYS A 105 12.12 1.44 4.90
C CYS A 105 12.53 1.85 3.49
N GLY A 106 13.11 3.04 3.33
CA GLY A 106 13.54 3.55 2.03
C GLY A 106 12.38 4.02 1.16
N HIS A 107 11.29 4.47 1.78
CA HIS A 107 10.10 4.96 1.08
C HIS A 107 10.43 6.08 0.09
N GLU A 108 11.35 6.96 0.48
CA GLU A 108 11.81 8.10 -0.32
C GLU A 108 12.68 7.71 -1.51
N ASN A 109 13.24 6.50 -1.53
CA ASN A 109 14.08 5.98 -2.60
C ASN A 109 13.40 4.91 -3.45
N ALA A 110 12.16 4.55 -3.11
CA ALA A 110 11.41 3.54 -3.84
C ALA A 110 11.04 4.06 -5.24
N ALA A 111 11.30 3.26 -6.26
CA ALA A 111 10.92 3.57 -7.63
C ALA A 111 9.43 3.20 -7.87
N TYR A 112 8.52 3.98 -7.28
CA TYR A 112 7.09 3.73 -7.44
C TYR A 112 6.64 3.78 -8.90
N PRO A 113 5.66 2.92 -9.29
CA PRO A 113 5.07 2.97 -10.63
C PRO A 113 4.48 4.34 -10.95
N LYS A 114 4.72 4.84 -12.17
CA LYS A 114 4.26 6.17 -12.61
C LYS A 114 2.74 6.31 -12.68
N CYS A 115 2.02 5.19 -12.77
CA CYS A 115 0.56 5.17 -12.83
C CYS A 115 -0.10 5.10 -11.45
N LEU A 116 0.68 5.14 -10.34
CA LEU A 116 0.14 5.01 -9.00
C LEU A 116 -0.74 6.21 -8.64
N GLU A 117 -2.01 5.93 -8.34
CA GLU A 117 -3.05 6.90 -7.98
C GLU A 117 -3.27 6.94 -6.46
N THR A 118 -3.11 5.78 -5.78
CA THR A 118 -3.26 5.65 -4.33
C THR A 118 -2.04 4.97 -3.72
N LEU A 119 -1.45 5.60 -2.70
CA LEU A 119 -0.40 5.03 -1.85
C LEU A 119 -0.80 5.10 -0.39
N ALA A 120 -0.96 3.94 0.24
CA ALA A 120 -1.25 3.85 1.66
C ALA A 120 -0.18 3.04 2.40
N LEU A 121 0.49 3.68 3.35
CA LEU A 121 1.57 3.13 4.19
C LEU A 121 1.13 3.20 5.64
N ILE A 122 0.38 2.20 6.10
CA ILE A 122 -0.26 2.22 7.42
C ILE A 122 0.56 1.39 8.43
N ASN A 123 0.97 1.99 9.54
CA ASN A 123 1.81 1.34 10.56
C ASN A 123 3.08 0.69 9.95
N CYS A 124 3.72 1.36 9.00
CA CYS A 124 4.97 0.95 8.37
C CYS A 124 6.19 1.53 9.10
N GLY A 125 7.40 1.22 8.61
CA GLY A 125 8.63 1.89 9.05
C GLY A 125 8.57 3.39 8.77
N ALA A 126 9.33 4.19 9.52
CA ALA A 126 9.32 5.65 9.37
C ALA A 126 9.92 6.09 8.03
N MET A 127 9.38 7.16 7.46
CA MET A 127 9.92 7.91 6.32
C MET A 127 10.84 9.02 6.83
N GLN A 128 11.95 9.29 6.13
CA GLN A 128 12.77 10.48 6.42
C GLN A 128 12.03 11.76 6.04
N SER A 129 11.42 11.77 4.85
CA SER A 129 10.66 12.87 4.26
C SER A 129 9.52 12.30 3.41
N ILE A 130 8.54 13.13 3.09
CA ILE A 130 7.50 12.84 2.10
C ILE A 130 7.72 13.59 0.78
N ASP A 131 8.89 14.20 0.57
CA ASP A 131 9.20 14.96 -0.66
C ASP A 131 9.06 14.11 -1.93
N PHE A 132 9.25 12.79 -1.82
CA PHE A 132 9.16 11.86 -2.95
C PHE A 132 7.79 11.87 -3.64
N ILE A 133 6.69 12.20 -2.93
CA ILE A 133 5.37 12.26 -3.55
C ILE A 133 5.28 13.34 -4.64
N SER A 134 6.12 14.38 -4.57
CA SER A 134 6.13 15.47 -5.56
C SER A 134 6.51 15.01 -6.97
N SER A 135 7.08 13.80 -7.12
CA SER A 135 7.38 13.18 -8.42
C SER A 135 6.33 12.18 -8.90
N MET A 136 5.23 12.05 -8.16
CA MET A 136 4.18 11.07 -8.43
C MET A 136 2.97 11.76 -9.10
N ASP A 137 3.09 12.07 -10.38
CA ASP A 137 2.17 12.93 -11.16
C ASP A 137 0.71 12.44 -11.21
N ARG A 138 0.43 11.22 -10.81
CA ARG A 138 -0.93 10.65 -10.78
C ARG A 138 -1.47 10.39 -9.38
N LEU A 139 -0.65 10.65 -8.35
CA LEU A 139 -1.05 10.39 -6.97
C LEU A 139 -2.13 11.40 -6.55
N THR A 140 -3.30 10.88 -6.18
CA THR A 140 -4.42 11.68 -5.65
C THR A 140 -4.79 11.30 -4.22
N ASP A 141 -4.32 10.15 -3.74
CA ASP A 141 -4.61 9.65 -2.40
C ASP A 141 -3.32 9.16 -1.73
N PHE A 142 -2.87 9.87 -0.69
CA PHE A 142 -1.69 9.50 0.08
C PHE A 142 -1.99 9.37 1.57
N ARG A 143 -1.83 8.16 2.11
CA ARG A 143 -2.14 7.84 3.51
C ARG A 143 -0.92 7.27 4.21
N PHE A 144 -0.59 7.80 5.41
CA PHE A 144 0.50 7.29 6.23
C PHE A 144 0.17 7.28 7.73
N TYR A 145 -1.06 6.82 8.06
CA TYR A 145 -1.49 6.72 9.44
C TYR A 145 -0.65 5.70 10.22
N GLY A 146 -0.12 6.11 11.39
CA GLY A 146 0.77 5.26 12.19
C GLY A 146 2.19 5.08 11.62
N THR A 147 2.49 5.66 10.45
CA THR A 147 3.82 5.73 9.85
C THR A 147 4.35 7.16 10.06
N ASP A 148 5.53 7.30 10.65
CA ASP A 148 6.07 8.62 10.99
C ASP A 148 6.85 9.24 9.83
N CYS A 149 6.67 10.55 9.60
CA CYS A 149 7.52 11.38 8.75
C CYS A 149 8.50 12.12 9.68
N LEU A 150 9.79 11.76 9.65
CA LEU A 150 10.76 12.15 10.67
C LEU A 150 11.15 13.62 10.60
N ASP A 151 11.26 14.20 9.39
CA ASP A 151 11.55 15.63 9.24
C ASP A 151 10.36 16.54 9.57
N GLY A 152 9.16 15.98 9.66
CA GLY A 152 7.93 16.66 10.02
C GLY A 152 7.43 17.68 9.00
N LYS A 153 8.03 17.77 7.82
CA LYS A 153 7.67 18.73 6.77
C LYS A 153 6.55 18.14 5.91
N LEU A 154 5.34 18.66 6.07
CA LEU A 154 4.16 18.19 5.35
C LEU A 154 3.72 19.12 4.21
N LEU A 155 4.55 20.11 3.86
CA LEU A 155 4.30 21.00 2.73
C LEU A 155 3.99 20.27 1.41
N PRO A 156 4.67 19.15 1.06
CA PRO A 156 4.37 18.41 -0.16
C PRO A 156 2.91 17.98 -0.31
N LEU A 157 2.20 17.76 0.82
CA LEU A 157 0.76 17.43 0.78
C LEU A 157 -0.11 18.60 0.27
N THR A 158 0.35 19.83 0.46
CA THR A 158 -0.45 21.03 0.19
C THR A 158 -0.15 21.67 -1.16
N VAL A 159 0.97 21.30 -1.77
CA VAL A 159 1.44 21.84 -3.06
C VAL A 159 1.58 20.76 -4.13
N HIS A 160 1.04 19.57 -3.88
CA HIS A 160 1.07 18.45 -4.82
C HIS A 160 0.28 18.78 -6.11
N GLU A 161 0.81 18.36 -7.24
CA GLU A 161 0.17 18.53 -8.56
C GLU A 161 0.05 17.15 -9.25
N PRO A 162 -1.18 16.67 -9.52
CA PRO A 162 -2.48 17.31 -9.20
C PRO A 162 -2.73 17.39 -7.69
N PRO A 163 -3.61 18.29 -7.22
CA PRO A 163 -3.98 18.38 -5.81
C PRO A 163 -4.49 17.03 -5.28
N LEU A 164 -4.08 16.68 -4.06
CA LEU A 164 -4.56 15.46 -3.43
C LEU A 164 -6.07 15.53 -3.17
N GLU A 165 -6.78 14.49 -3.56
CA GLU A 165 -8.22 14.33 -3.25
C GLU A 165 -8.42 13.83 -1.82
N PHE A 166 -7.45 13.03 -1.32
CA PHE A 166 -7.50 12.49 0.02
C PHE A 166 -6.10 12.31 0.61
N THR A 167 -5.97 12.58 1.90
CA THR A 167 -4.80 12.20 2.70
C THR A 167 -5.20 11.81 4.11
N SER A 168 -4.39 11.01 4.80
CA SER A 168 -4.65 10.63 6.18
C SER A 168 -3.35 10.34 6.92
N PHE A 169 -3.15 10.97 8.06
CA PHE A 169 -2.00 10.74 8.93
C PHE A 169 -2.32 11.03 10.40
N SER A 170 -1.51 10.49 11.29
CA SER A 170 -1.60 10.81 12.72
C SER A 170 -0.99 12.18 12.98
N ASN A 171 -1.75 13.09 13.61
CA ASN A 171 -1.22 14.39 13.97
C ASN A 171 -0.08 14.27 15.02
N LYS A 172 1.12 14.66 14.65
CA LYS A 172 2.27 14.75 15.58
C LYS A 172 2.53 16.20 15.98
N ARG A 173 3.10 16.39 17.18
CA ARG A 173 3.39 17.76 17.68
C ARG A 173 4.39 18.50 16.79
N TYR A 174 5.36 17.77 16.23
CA TYR A 174 6.45 18.32 15.42
C TYR A 174 6.13 18.46 13.93
N TYR A 175 4.96 17.99 13.47
CA TYR A 175 4.54 18.17 12.08
C TYR A 175 4.22 19.62 11.78
N SER A 176 4.68 20.12 10.64
CA SER A 176 4.46 21.50 10.16
C SER A 176 2.99 21.85 9.98
N HIS A 177 2.15 20.86 9.66
CA HIS A 177 0.71 21.02 9.46
C HIS A 177 -0.06 19.94 10.23
N LYS A 178 -1.27 20.27 10.64
CA LYS A 178 -2.26 19.31 11.13
C LYS A 178 -3.15 18.86 9.99
N LEU A 179 -3.78 17.70 10.10
CA LEU A 179 -4.57 17.12 9.05
C LEU A 179 -5.69 18.07 8.55
N TYR A 180 -6.38 18.75 9.46
CA TYR A 180 -7.41 19.72 9.08
C TYR A 180 -6.84 20.90 8.30
N GLN A 181 -5.63 21.39 8.62
CA GLN A 181 -4.96 22.46 7.89
C GLN A 181 -4.58 22.03 6.46
N VAL A 182 -4.14 20.76 6.32
CA VAL A 182 -3.90 20.22 4.98
C VAL A 182 -5.19 20.20 4.17
N TYR A 183 -6.31 19.73 4.74
CA TYR A 183 -7.60 19.74 4.04
C TYR A 183 -8.08 21.14 3.65
N GLU A 184 -7.88 22.15 4.49
CA GLU A 184 -8.15 23.54 4.15
C GLU A 184 -7.32 23.99 2.94
N LEU A 185 -6.02 23.70 2.94
CA LEU A 185 -5.08 24.14 1.91
C LEU A 185 -5.30 23.45 0.55
N ILE A 186 -5.71 22.17 0.54
CA ILE A 186 -6.03 21.44 -0.70
C ILE A 186 -7.50 21.60 -1.14
N GLY A 187 -8.29 22.46 -0.44
CA GLY A 187 -9.69 22.72 -0.80
C GLY A 187 -10.68 21.61 -0.44
N ARG A 188 -10.30 20.65 0.44
CA ARG A 188 -11.14 19.53 0.87
C ARG A 188 -11.73 19.74 2.27
N THR A 189 -12.40 20.87 2.45
CA THR A 189 -13.04 21.22 3.72
C THR A 189 -14.15 20.26 4.14
N ASP A 190 -14.74 19.54 3.20
CA ASP A 190 -15.67 18.43 3.41
C ASP A 190 -15.08 17.29 4.28
N LEU A 191 -13.75 17.16 4.29
CA LEU A 191 -13.04 16.12 5.05
C LEU A 191 -12.61 16.57 6.46
N ILE A 192 -12.86 17.81 6.86
CA ILE A 192 -12.43 18.32 8.18
C ILE A 192 -13.10 17.54 9.33
N GLU A 193 -14.39 17.25 9.22
CA GLU A 193 -15.09 16.41 10.20
C GLU A 193 -14.49 15.01 10.33
N TYR A 194 -13.99 14.46 9.22
CA TYR A 194 -13.27 13.19 9.21
C TYR A 194 -11.98 13.28 10.04
N SER A 195 -11.24 14.40 9.94
CA SER A 195 -10.02 14.62 10.72
C SER A 195 -10.27 14.62 12.23
N ASP A 196 -11.40 15.14 12.67
CA ASP A 196 -11.77 15.18 14.08
C ASP A 196 -12.19 13.80 14.61
N ARG A 197 -12.81 12.97 13.78
CA ARG A 197 -13.09 11.56 14.12
C ARG A 197 -11.80 10.78 14.34
N ILE A 198 -10.79 10.94 13.48
CA ILE A 198 -9.49 10.26 13.63
C ILE A 198 -8.78 10.66 14.93
N LYS A 199 -8.83 11.94 15.34
CA LYS A 199 -8.25 12.39 16.62
C LYS A 199 -8.83 11.66 17.82
N ASN A 200 -10.12 11.31 17.75
CA ASN A 200 -10.86 10.69 18.83
C ASN A 200 -10.82 9.16 18.81
N MET A 201 -10.28 8.55 17.75
CA MET A 201 -10.04 7.11 17.71
C MET A 201 -8.84 6.77 18.61
N LYS A 202 -9.14 6.26 19.81
CA LYS A 202 -8.09 5.65 20.64
C LYS A 202 -7.48 4.48 19.88
N PRO A 203 -6.13 4.31 19.89
CA PRO A 203 -5.53 3.08 19.38
C PRO A 203 -6.20 1.92 20.08
N GLN A 204 -6.79 1.00 19.32
CA GLN A 204 -7.30 -0.23 19.89
C GLN A 204 -6.14 -0.92 20.60
N GLN A 205 -6.25 -1.05 21.91
CA GLN A 205 -5.34 -1.86 22.70
C GLN A 205 -5.45 -3.30 22.18
N ARG A 206 -4.40 -3.79 21.56
CA ARG A 206 -4.19 -5.20 21.30
C ARG A 206 -3.10 -5.73 22.18
#